data_65d9fb9483fed6c57d32a8aa39578010
#
_entry.id   65d9fb9483fed6c57d32a8aa39578010
#
_cell.length_a   1.000
_cell.length_b   1.000
_cell.length_c   1.000
_cell.angle_alpha   90.00
_cell.angle_beta   90.00
_cell.angle_gamma   90.00
#
_symmetry.space_group_name_H-M   'P 1'
#
loop_
_entity.id
_entity.type
_entity.pdbx_description
1 polymer ?
#
loop_
_entity_poly.entity_id
_entity_poly.type
_entity_poly.pdbx_seq_one_letter_code
_entity_poly.pdbx_strand_id
1 'polypeptide(L)'
;DGATAYLYTSLYEYDEAAGTMTNTDTGVVYSDIGTGAFTAPDGTEILPGWQITVGFDNFVRAFTEPSIRGPLISVTIWTFVFAILSVATTFILGLFLAIVFNDPRMKSKKFYRVIMILPYAFPGFLSALVWAGMLNSEFGFVNTVLFGGAEIPWLTNEWLAKFSIIFVNLWLGFPYMFLVTTRSLQSIPDELT
;
A
#
# COMPACT_ATOMS: atom_id res chain seq x y z
N ASP A 1 -30.94 -36.74 12.66
CA ASP A 1 -31.31 -38.11 12.29
C ASP A 1 -30.44 -39.08 13.10
N GLY A 2 -30.96 -39.66 14.17
CA GLY A 2 -30.24 -40.54 15.08
C GLY A 2 -30.01 -41.98 14.55
N ALA A 3 -29.99 -42.20 13.26
CA ALA A 3 -29.90 -43.50 12.62
C ALA A 3 -28.54 -43.84 11.96
N THR A 4 -27.59 -42.90 11.94
CA THR A 4 -26.29 -43.13 11.30
C THR A 4 -25.17 -42.92 12.31
N ALA A 5 -24.42 -43.98 12.64
CA ALA A 5 -23.18 -43.88 13.41
C ALA A 5 -21.99 -43.83 12.45
N TYR A 6 -21.12 -42.84 12.63
CA TYR A 6 -19.89 -42.75 11.86
C TYR A 6 -18.74 -43.31 12.71
N LEU A 7 -18.00 -44.26 12.16
CA LEU A 7 -16.76 -44.76 12.75
C LEU A 7 -15.62 -43.95 12.16
N TYR A 8 -14.97 -43.17 12.99
CA TYR A 8 -13.77 -42.42 12.58
C TYR A 8 -12.54 -43.28 12.88
N THR A 9 -11.78 -43.62 11.84
CA THR A 9 -10.44 -44.18 11.96
C THR A 9 -9.43 -43.08 11.77
N SER A 10 -8.37 -43.08 12.61
CA SER A 10 -7.30 -42.09 12.47
C SER A 10 -6.54 -42.36 11.14
N LEU A 11 -6.41 -41.35 10.31
CA LEU A 11 -5.62 -41.40 9.07
C LEU A 11 -4.12 -41.43 9.39
N TYR A 12 -3.73 -40.91 10.55
CA TYR A 12 -2.34 -40.81 10.98
C TYR A 12 -2.17 -41.46 12.34
N GLU A 13 -1.06 -42.18 12.50
CA GLU A 13 -0.61 -42.76 13.76
C GLU A 13 0.70 -42.11 14.19
N TYR A 14 0.76 -41.61 15.43
CA TYR A 14 1.96 -40.97 15.97
C TYR A 14 2.77 -41.95 16.78
N ASP A 15 4.04 -42.10 16.43
CA ASP A 15 5.02 -42.86 17.20
C ASP A 15 5.83 -41.90 18.07
N GLU A 16 5.54 -41.93 19.39
CA GLU A 16 6.21 -41.05 20.35
C GLU A 16 7.70 -41.38 20.53
N ALA A 17 8.11 -42.63 20.34
CA ALA A 17 9.51 -43.03 20.49
C ALA A 17 10.37 -42.59 19.33
N ALA A 18 9.83 -42.59 18.12
CA ALA A 18 10.48 -42.16 16.92
C ALA A 18 10.25 -40.67 16.60
N GLY A 19 9.24 -40.02 17.21
CA GLY A 19 8.84 -38.65 16.90
C GLY A 19 8.32 -38.51 15.49
N THR A 20 7.67 -39.54 14.95
CA THR A 20 7.18 -39.57 13.55
C THR A 20 5.69 -39.80 13.48
N MET A 21 5.08 -39.38 12.40
CA MET A 21 3.67 -39.59 12.09
C MET A 21 3.53 -40.42 10.82
N THR A 22 2.86 -41.55 10.89
CA THR A 22 2.69 -42.48 9.77
C THR A 22 1.26 -42.39 9.22
N ASN A 23 1.09 -42.20 7.92
CA ASN A 23 -0.20 -42.32 7.28
C ASN A 23 -0.59 -43.80 7.19
N THR A 24 -1.71 -44.18 7.79
CA THR A 24 -2.16 -45.58 7.92
C THR A 24 -2.59 -46.19 6.58
N ASP A 25 -2.99 -45.36 5.60
CA ASP A 25 -3.45 -45.84 4.29
C ASP A 25 -2.30 -46.01 3.30
N THR A 26 -1.34 -45.07 3.33
CA THR A 26 -0.24 -45.03 2.33
C THR A 26 1.07 -45.59 2.88
N GLY A 27 1.21 -45.72 4.19
CA GLY A 27 2.46 -46.10 4.87
C GLY A 27 3.55 -45.06 4.83
N VAL A 28 3.27 -43.81 4.37
CA VAL A 28 4.24 -42.73 4.32
C VAL A 28 4.54 -42.25 5.73
N VAL A 29 5.82 -42.16 6.05
CA VAL A 29 6.32 -41.67 7.36
C VAL A 29 6.71 -40.20 7.22
N TYR A 30 6.15 -39.38 8.10
CA TYR A 30 6.43 -37.95 8.22
C TYR A 30 7.26 -37.70 9.47
N SER A 31 8.27 -36.86 9.38
CA SER A 31 9.15 -36.52 10.49
C SER A 31 9.20 -35.02 10.71
N ASP A 32 9.47 -34.61 11.95
CA ASP A 32 9.78 -33.21 12.26
C ASP A 32 11.22 -32.88 11.82
N ILE A 33 11.34 -32.07 10.80
CA ILE A 33 12.64 -31.59 10.29
C ILE A 33 12.94 -30.15 10.73
N GLY A 34 12.18 -29.64 11.73
CA GLY A 34 12.35 -28.29 12.26
C GLY A 34 11.69 -27.18 11.43
N THR A 35 10.77 -27.54 10.52
CA THR A 35 10.02 -26.57 9.70
C THR A 35 8.71 -26.12 10.34
N GLY A 36 8.31 -26.76 11.46
CA GLY A 36 7.04 -26.49 12.13
C GLY A 36 5.87 -27.30 11.59
N ALA A 37 6.16 -28.36 10.83
CA ALA A 37 5.19 -29.35 10.39
C ALA A 37 5.86 -30.72 10.27
N PHE A 38 5.07 -31.77 10.36
CA PHE A 38 5.53 -33.10 9.98
C PHE A 38 5.64 -33.18 8.46
N THR A 39 6.84 -33.52 7.97
CA THR A 39 7.18 -33.49 6.54
C THR A 39 7.56 -34.87 6.04
N ALA A 40 7.01 -35.28 4.90
CA ALA A 40 7.35 -36.51 4.22
C ALA A 40 8.66 -36.35 3.41
N PRO A 41 9.31 -37.45 2.97
CA PRO A 41 10.53 -37.40 2.15
C PRO A 41 10.37 -36.67 0.81
N ASP A 42 9.16 -36.56 0.28
CA ASP A 42 8.83 -35.83 -0.94
C ASP A 42 8.56 -34.34 -0.73
N GLY A 43 8.62 -33.85 0.53
CA GLY A 43 8.34 -32.47 0.91
C GLY A 43 6.88 -32.17 1.21
N THR A 44 5.99 -33.15 1.19
CA THR A 44 4.57 -32.96 1.58
C THR A 44 4.45 -32.78 3.09
N GLU A 45 3.70 -31.76 3.52
CA GLU A 45 3.53 -31.40 4.92
C GLU A 45 2.14 -31.77 5.45
N ILE A 46 2.05 -32.21 6.70
CA ILE A 46 0.78 -32.39 7.40
C ILE A 46 0.36 -31.09 8.06
N LEU A 47 -0.81 -30.58 7.71
CA LEU A 47 -1.39 -29.38 8.30
C LEU A 47 -2.50 -29.73 9.29
N PRO A 48 -2.69 -28.94 10.37
CA PRO A 48 -1.95 -27.74 10.73
C PRO A 48 -0.59 -28.06 11.37
N GLY A 49 0.41 -27.22 11.08
CA GLY A 49 1.70 -27.28 11.75
C GLY A 49 1.72 -26.49 13.07
N TRP A 50 2.90 -26.29 13.62
CA TRP A 50 3.13 -25.49 14.83
C TRP A 50 4.13 -24.36 14.59
N GLN A 51 4.12 -23.36 15.49
CA GLN A 51 5.04 -22.23 15.39
C GLN A 51 6.43 -22.63 15.88
N ILE A 52 7.43 -22.29 15.10
CA ILE A 52 8.85 -22.45 15.45
C ILE A 52 9.53 -21.07 15.51
N THR A 53 10.55 -20.96 16.33
CA THR A 53 11.37 -19.75 16.41
C THR A 53 12.52 -19.86 15.42
N VAL A 54 12.47 -19.05 14.36
CA VAL A 54 13.48 -19.02 13.30
C VAL A 54 14.55 -17.92 13.47
N GLY A 55 14.51 -17.19 14.60
CA GLY A 55 15.45 -16.12 14.88
C GLY A 55 15.52 -15.07 13.77
N PHE A 56 16.71 -14.86 13.21
CA PHE A 56 16.95 -13.88 12.12
C PHE A 56 16.89 -14.48 10.72
N ASP A 57 16.55 -15.77 10.55
CA ASP A 57 16.61 -16.45 9.25
C ASP A 57 15.70 -15.80 8.21
N ASN A 58 14.51 -15.31 8.60
CA ASN A 58 13.62 -14.60 7.70
C ASN A 58 14.24 -13.28 7.18
N PHE A 59 15.03 -12.60 8.02
CA PHE A 59 15.74 -11.39 7.60
C PHE A 59 16.89 -11.75 6.65
N VAL A 60 17.65 -12.80 6.95
CA VAL A 60 18.72 -13.29 6.07
C VAL A 60 18.13 -13.69 4.71
N ARG A 61 17.04 -14.46 4.69
CA ARG A 61 16.34 -14.85 3.46
C ARG A 61 15.84 -13.65 2.66
N ALA A 62 15.29 -12.64 3.32
CA ALA A 62 14.82 -11.42 2.65
C ALA A 62 15.90 -10.71 1.84
N PHE A 63 17.17 -10.79 2.27
CA PHE A 63 18.30 -10.14 1.59
C PHE A 63 19.13 -11.09 0.70
N THR A 64 19.05 -12.39 0.91
CA THR A 64 19.83 -13.37 0.16
C THR A 64 19.06 -14.06 -0.96
N GLU A 65 17.75 -14.28 -0.76
CA GLU A 65 16.90 -14.97 -1.72
C GLU A 65 16.49 -14.03 -2.87
N PRO A 66 16.88 -14.30 -4.13
CA PRO A 66 16.63 -13.38 -5.25
C PRO A 66 15.14 -13.08 -5.50
N SER A 67 14.28 -14.07 -5.25
CA SER A 67 12.82 -13.96 -5.42
C SER A 67 12.18 -12.95 -4.46
N ILE A 68 12.77 -12.74 -3.28
CA ILE A 68 12.31 -11.82 -2.25
C ILE A 68 13.07 -10.49 -2.32
N ARG A 69 14.39 -10.55 -2.47
CA ARG A 69 15.27 -9.38 -2.45
C ARG A 69 14.92 -8.35 -3.52
N GLY A 70 14.67 -8.78 -4.74
CA GLY A 70 14.36 -7.90 -5.86
C GLY A 70 13.11 -7.04 -5.58
N PRO A 71 11.93 -7.64 -5.33
CA PRO A 71 10.72 -6.93 -4.94
C PRO A 71 10.90 -6.07 -3.68
N LEU A 72 11.58 -6.57 -2.65
CA LEU A 72 11.82 -5.84 -1.40
C LEU A 72 12.57 -4.54 -1.63
N ILE A 73 13.68 -4.58 -2.38
CA ILE A 73 14.46 -3.38 -2.71
C ILE A 73 13.65 -2.42 -3.56
N SER A 74 12.94 -2.92 -4.58
CA SER A 74 12.10 -2.08 -5.46
C SER A 74 11.02 -1.34 -4.67
N VAL A 75 10.28 -2.05 -3.80
CA VAL A 75 9.25 -1.45 -2.96
C VAL A 75 9.87 -0.45 -1.97
N THR A 76 11.01 -0.78 -1.37
CA THR A 76 11.70 0.13 -0.45
C THR A 76 12.12 1.43 -1.16
N ILE A 77 12.76 1.34 -2.32
CA ILE A 77 13.15 2.52 -3.11
C ILE A 77 11.90 3.34 -3.47
N TRP A 78 10.84 2.68 -3.97
CA TRP A 78 9.60 3.37 -4.32
C TRP A 78 8.98 4.08 -3.11
N THR A 79 9.02 3.49 -1.93
CA THR A 79 8.50 4.11 -0.70
C THR A 79 9.20 5.44 -0.40
N PHE A 80 10.53 5.47 -0.48
CA PHE A 80 11.29 6.71 -0.28
C PHE A 80 11.04 7.73 -1.40
N VAL A 81 11.04 7.30 -2.65
CA VAL A 81 10.74 8.18 -3.81
C VAL A 81 9.33 8.78 -3.68
N PHE A 82 8.34 7.96 -3.35
CA PHE A 82 6.97 8.42 -3.12
C PHE A 82 6.89 9.45 -1.98
N ALA A 83 7.53 9.18 -0.84
CA ALA A 83 7.53 10.09 0.30
C ALA A 83 8.16 11.45 -0.07
N ILE A 84 9.33 11.44 -0.70
CA ILE A 84 10.03 12.66 -1.12
C ILE A 84 9.20 13.44 -2.15
N LEU A 85 8.69 12.78 -3.18
CA LEU A 85 7.90 13.44 -4.23
C LEU A 85 6.58 13.98 -3.67
N SER A 86 5.92 13.24 -2.78
CA SER A 86 4.68 13.69 -2.13
C SER A 86 4.88 14.96 -1.33
N VAL A 87 5.92 15.01 -0.48
CA VAL A 87 6.22 16.20 0.32
C VAL A 87 6.67 17.36 -0.56
N ALA A 88 7.59 17.11 -1.50
CA ALA A 88 8.12 18.14 -2.36
C ALA A 88 7.02 18.79 -3.24
N THR A 89 6.20 17.98 -3.89
CA THR A 89 5.15 18.50 -4.79
C THR A 89 4.06 19.25 -4.03
N THR A 90 3.61 18.72 -2.89
CA THR A 90 2.60 19.39 -2.05
C THR A 90 3.13 20.68 -1.45
N PHE A 91 4.40 20.67 -1.00
CA PHE A 91 5.05 21.87 -0.46
C PHE A 91 5.24 22.95 -1.54
N ILE A 92 5.78 22.58 -2.70
CA ILE A 92 6.02 23.53 -3.81
C ILE A 92 4.71 24.17 -4.25
N LEU A 93 3.67 23.36 -4.48
CA LEU A 93 2.36 23.88 -4.87
C LEU A 93 1.73 24.73 -3.76
N GLY A 94 1.77 24.27 -2.51
CA GLY A 94 1.25 25.00 -1.37
C GLY A 94 1.95 26.35 -1.15
N LEU A 95 3.28 26.36 -1.24
CA LEU A 95 4.08 27.59 -1.13
C LEU A 95 3.80 28.55 -2.31
N PHE A 96 3.78 28.05 -3.54
CA PHE A 96 3.45 28.84 -4.72
C PHE A 96 2.10 29.54 -4.56
N LEU A 97 1.07 28.78 -4.19
CA LEU A 97 -0.26 29.35 -3.97
C LEU A 97 -0.28 30.32 -2.78
N ALA A 98 0.47 30.04 -1.71
CA ALA A 98 0.57 30.95 -0.57
C ALA A 98 1.19 32.30 -0.96
N ILE A 99 2.22 32.30 -1.79
CA ILE A 99 2.85 33.54 -2.30
C ILE A 99 1.85 34.30 -3.18
N VAL A 100 1.21 33.62 -4.16
CA VAL A 100 0.24 34.25 -5.07
C VAL A 100 -0.94 34.85 -4.31
N PHE A 101 -1.51 34.11 -3.34
CA PHE A 101 -2.66 34.59 -2.57
C PHE A 101 -2.31 35.52 -1.39
N ASN A 102 -1.03 35.75 -1.15
CA ASN A 102 -0.59 36.76 -0.17
C ASN A 102 -0.42 38.14 -0.79
N ASP A 103 -0.37 38.26 -2.13
CA ASP A 103 -0.19 39.56 -2.82
C ASP A 103 -1.27 40.58 -2.37
N PRO A 104 -0.90 41.79 -1.86
CA PRO A 104 -1.82 42.84 -1.44
C PRO A 104 -2.78 43.31 -2.54
N ARG A 105 -2.39 43.19 -3.80
CA ARG A 105 -3.14 43.66 -4.97
C ARG A 105 -4.30 42.71 -5.34
N MET A 106 -4.29 41.49 -4.86
CA MET A 106 -5.30 40.49 -5.21
C MET A 106 -6.67 40.83 -4.57
N LYS A 107 -7.67 41.01 -5.40
CA LYS A 107 -9.07 41.15 -4.99
C LYS A 107 -9.66 39.76 -4.68
N SER A 108 -10.59 39.68 -3.72
CA SER A 108 -11.31 38.44 -3.38
C SER A 108 -10.46 37.30 -2.77
N LYS A 109 -9.33 37.60 -2.11
CA LYS A 109 -8.43 36.62 -1.45
C LYS A 109 -9.17 35.61 -0.59
N LYS A 110 -10.19 36.07 0.18
CA LYS A 110 -10.97 35.20 1.09
C LYS A 110 -11.70 34.10 0.32
N PHE A 111 -12.28 34.44 -0.82
CA PHE A 111 -13.00 33.47 -1.65
C PHE A 111 -12.09 32.39 -2.22
N TYR A 112 -10.94 32.78 -2.80
CA TYR A 112 -9.97 31.83 -3.33
C TYR A 112 -9.38 30.92 -2.24
N ARG A 113 -9.09 31.46 -1.04
CA ARG A 113 -8.62 30.65 0.08
C ARG A 113 -9.62 29.57 0.49
N VAL A 114 -10.93 29.90 0.50
CA VAL A 114 -11.98 28.92 0.82
C VAL A 114 -12.00 27.80 -0.23
N ILE A 115 -11.93 28.14 -1.52
CA ILE A 115 -11.91 27.14 -2.60
C ILE A 115 -10.66 26.23 -2.51
N MET A 116 -9.50 26.82 -2.19
CA MET A 116 -8.25 26.03 -2.08
C MET A 116 -8.26 25.06 -0.90
N ILE A 117 -9.03 25.36 0.15
CA ILE A 117 -9.17 24.48 1.33
C ILE A 117 -10.24 23.40 1.11
N LEU A 118 -11.11 23.57 0.12
CA LEU A 118 -12.23 22.66 -0.12
C LEU A 118 -11.82 21.17 -0.26
N PRO A 119 -10.76 20.80 -0.98
CA PRO A 119 -10.34 19.39 -1.05
C PRO A 119 -10.02 18.77 0.32
N TYR A 120 -9.52 19.57 1.26
CA TYR A 120 -9.19 19.12 2.61
C TYR A 120 -10.42 18.81 3.47
N ALA A 121 -11.59 19.36 3.11
CA ALA A 121 -12.84 19.11 3.82
C ALA A 121 -13.44 17.72 3.54
N PHE A 122 -13.00 17.06 2.47
CA PHE A 122 -13.49 15.73 2.13
C PHE A 122 -12.66 14.63 2.81
N PRO A 123 -13.30 13.55 3.30
CA PRO A 123 -12.55 12.39 3.77
C PRO A 123 -11.65 11.82 2.67
N GLY A 124 -10.35 11.61 3.00
CA GLY A 124 -9.35 11.22 2.01
C GLY A 124 -9.69 9.93 1.27
N PHE A 125 -10.29 8.94 1.94
CA PHE A 125 -10.70 7.69 1.31
C PHE A 125 -11.82 7.87 0.26
N LEU A 126 -12.80 8.76 0.52
CA LEU A 126 -13.84 9.08 -0.47
C LEU A 126 -13.26 9.79 -1.69
N SER A 127 -12.36 10.75 -1.46
CA SER A 127 -11.65 11.43 -2.54
C SER A 127 -10.83 10.44 -3.39
N ALA A 128 -10.16 9.48 -2.75
CA ALA A 128 -9.41 8.44 -3.46
C ALA A 128 -10.31 7.55 -4.33
N LEU A 129 -11.51 7.17 -3.83
CA LEU A 129 -12.48 6.40 -4.61
C LEU A 129 -13.03 7.20 -5.80
N VAL A 130 -13.32 8.48 -5.62
CA VAL A 130 -13.74 9.37 -6.72
C VAL A 130 -12.65 9.46 -7.78
N TRP A 131 -11.39 9.69 -7.38
CA TRP A 131 -10.26 9.71 -8.31
C TRP A 131 -10.06 8.39 -9.03
N ALA A 132 -10.22 7.24 -8.34
CA ALA A 132 -10.17 5.92 -8.97
C ALA A 132 -11.23 5.77 -10.08
N GLY A 133 -12.45 6.25 -9.83
CA GLY A 133 -13.51 6.29 -10.85
C GLY A 133 -13.20 7.25 -12.00
N MET A 134 -12.68 8.45 -11.70
CA MET A 134 -12.32 9.44 -12.73
C MET A 134 -11.16 8.97 -13.61
N LEU A 135 -10.24 8.18 -13.08
CA LEU A 135 -9.07 7.62 -13.77
C LEU A 135 -9.33 6.23 -14.36
N ASN A 136 -10.57 5.75 -14.38
CA ASN A 136 -10.92 4.50 -15.03
C ASN A 136 -10.60 4.55 -16.52
N SER A 137 -10.02 3.46 -17.08
CA SER A 137 -9.57 3.42 -18.48
C SER A 137 -10.70 3.49 -19.50
N GLU A 138 -11.87 2.91 -19.19
CA GLU A 138 -12.96 2.77 -20.14
C GLU A 138 -13.98 3.91 -20.06
N PHE A 139 -14.43 4.25 -18.85
CA PHE A 139 -15.53 5.20 -18.62
C PHE A 139 -15.13 6.39 -17.72
N GLY A 140 -13.84 6.49 -17.34
CA GLY A 140 -13.39 7.56 -16.48
C GLY A 140 -13.51 8.94 -17.12
N PHE A 141 -13.92 9.95 -16.33
CA PHE A 141 -14.06 11.34 -16.77
C PHE A 141 -12.79 11.88 -17.45
N VAL A 142 -11.63 11.53 -16.91
CA VAL A 142 -10.33 11.98 -17.45
C VAL A 142 -10.16 11.50 -18.89
N ASN A 143 -10.38 10.22 -19.16
CA ASN A 143 -10.25 9.68 -20.50
C ASN A 143 -11.35 10.13 -21.45
N THR A 144 -12.61 10.12 -20.99
CA THR A 144 -13.75 10.42 -21.87
C THR A 144 -13.86 11.90 -22.21
N VAL A 145 -13.62 12.79 -21.24
CA VAL A 145 -13.84 14.24 -21.40
C VAL A 145 -12.55 14.99 -21.73
N LEU A 146 -11.46 14.72 -20.96
CA LEU A 146 -10.21 15.49 -21.14
C LEU A 146 -9.35 14.94 -22.27
N PHE A 147 -9.37 13.64 -22.53
CA PHE A 147 -8.57 12.98 -23.56
C PHE A 147 -9.40 12.44 -24.73
N GLY A 148 -10.65 12.93 -24.90
CA GLY A 148 -11.46 12.65 -26.07
C GLY A 148 -11.83 11.18 -26.30
N GLY A 149 -11.92 10.38 -25.22
CA GLY A 149 -12.24 8.96 -25.30
C GLY A 149 -11.01 8.04 -25.44
N ALA A 150 -9.78 8.55 -25.19
CA ALA A 150 -8.59 7.71 -25.14
C ALA A 150 -8.65 6.73 -23.95
N GLU A 151 -8.31 5.46 -24.18
CA GLU A 151 -8.28 4.42 -23.15
C GLU A 151 -6.93 4.36 -22.43
N ILE A 152 -6.54 5.47 -21.78
CA ILE A 152 -5.25 5.54 -21.07
C ILE A 152 -5.33 4.73 -19.77
N PRO A 153 -4.43 3.75 -19.56
CA PRO A 153 -4.49 2.84 -18.40
C PRO A 153 -3.83 3.44 -17.15
N TRP A 154 -4.41 4.52 -16.61
CA TRP A 154 -3.89 5.29 -15.48
C TRP A 154 -3.55 4.48 -14.24
N LEU A 155 -4.33 3.42 -13.95
CA LEU A 155 -4.23 2.65 -12.72
C LEU A 155 -3.59 1.26 -12.92
N THR A 156 -3.45 0.80 -14.16
CA THR A 156 -2.96 -0.54 -14.48
C THR A 156 -1.56 -0.55 -15.12
N ASN A 157 -1.14 0.56 -15.73
CA ASN A 157 0.24 0.71 -16.17
C ASN A 157 1.13 1.13 -15.00
N GLU A 158 2.27 0.49 -14.82
CA GLU A 158 3.17 0.70 -13.67
C GLU A 158 3.56 2.18 -13.46
N TRP A 159 3.98 2.87 -14.52
CA TRP A 159 4.44 4.26 -14.41
C TRP A 159 3.27 5.25 -14.28
N LEU A 160 2.19 5.01 -15.01
CA LEU A 160 0.99 5.84 -14.89
C LEU A 160 0.32 5.69 -13.53
N ALA A 161 0.31 4.48 -12.95
CA ALA A 161 -0.19 4.26 -11.61
C ALA A 161 0.65 5.01 -10.55
N LYS A 162 1.98 4.98 -10.67
CA LYS A 162 2.88 5.76 -9.81
C LYS A 162 2.61 7.27 -9.93
N PHE A 163 2.44 7.77 -11.15
CA PHE A 163 2.07 9.17 -11.40
C PHE A 163 0.70 9.50 -10.81
N SER A 164 -0.30 8.68 -11.04
CA SER A 164 -1.67 8.88 -10.56
C SER A 164 -1.73 8.96 -9.05
N ILE A 165 -1.01 8.08 -8.34
CA ILE A 165 -0.93 8.10 -6.87
C ILE A 165 -0.29 9.41 -6.37
N ILE A 166 0.80 9.86 -6.98
CA ILE A 166 1.44 11.14 -6.62
C ILE A 166 0.50 12.32 -6.89
N PHE A 167 -0.19 12.30 -8.02
CA PHE A 167 -1.13 13.35 -8.42
C PHE A 167 -2.33 13.43 -7.44
N VAL A 168 -2.93 12.30 -7.10
CA VAL A 168 -4.03 12.26 -6.14
C VAL A 168 -3.55 12.68 -4.74
N ASN A 169 -2.36 12.24 -4.34
CA ASN A 169 -1.77 12.67 -3.08
C ASN A 169 -1.46 14.18 -3.05
N LEU A 170 -1.00 14.74 -4.16
CA LEU A 170 -0.84 16.18 -4.32
C LEU A 170 -2.17 16.92 -4.12
N TRP A 171 -3.25 16.45 -4.78
CA TRP A 171 -4.59 17.01 -4.64
C TRP A 171 -5.09 17.02 -3.19
N LEU A 172 -4.83 15.95 -2.46
CA LEU A 172 -5.24 15.83 -1.06
C LEU A 172 -4.36 16.64 -0.10
N GLY A 173 -3.07 16.75 -0.41
CA GLY A 173 -2.06 17.31 0.51
C GLY A 173 -1.78 18.80 0.33
N PHE A 174 -1.95 19.36 -0.88
CA PHE A 174 -1.58 20.77 -1.11
C PHE A 174 -2.35 21.77 -0.23
N PRO A 175 -3.63 21.55 0.14
CA PRO A 175 -4.33 22.57 0.94
C PRO A 175 -3.74 22.74 2.35
N TYR A 176 -3.29 21.61 2.94
CA TYR A 176 -2.59 21.65 4.22
C TYR A 176 -1.27 22.44 4.11
N MET A 177 -0.45 22.15 3.11
CA MET A 177 0.80 22.89 2.88
C MET A 177 0.55 24.37 2.55
N PHE A 178 -0.51 24.67 1.81
CA PHE A 178 -0.94 26.05 1.55
C PHE A 178 -1.27 26.80 2.85
N LEU A 179 -1.99 26.18 3.79
CA LEU A 179 -2.31 26.81 5.08
C LEU A 179 -1.07 27.05 5.92
N VAL A 180 -0.19 26.05 6.02
CA VAL A 180 1.06 26.13 6.80
C VAL A 180 1.96 27.22 6.24
N THR A 181 2.21 27.21 4.92
CA THR A 181 3.10 28.19 4.27
C THR A 181 2.51 29.60 4.29
N THR A 182 1.18 29.74 4.16
CA THR A 182 0.52 31.05 4.29
C THR A 182 0.74 31.65 5.69
N ARG A 183 0.62 30.86 6.74
CA ARG A 183 0.87 31.32 8.11
C ARG A 183 2.35 31.66 8.33
N SER A 184 3.25 30.84 7.81
CA SER A 184 4.68 31.10 7.89
C SER A 184 5.08 32.42 7.19
N LEU A 185 4.53 32.68 6.00
CA LEU A 185 4.77 33.95 5.29
C LEU A 185 4.24 35.16 6.07
N GLN A 186 3.07 35.03 6.71
CA GLN A 186 2.48 36.11 7.50
C GLN A 186 3.17 36.36 8.85
N SER A 187 4.02 35.45 9.31
CA SER A 187 4.82 35.61 10.54
C SER A 187 6.15 36.34 10.32
N ILE A 188 6.53 36.59 9.07
CA ILE A 188 7.75 37.36 8.75
C ILE A 188 7.43 38.85 8.99
N PRO A 189 8.22 39.55 9.82
CA PRO A 189 8.04 40.99 10.04
C PRO A 189 8.21 41.77 8.75
N ASP A 190 7.39 42.82 8.57
CA ASP A 190 7.42 43.68 7.37
C ASP A 190 8.75 44.42 7.19
N GLU A 191 9.56 44.49 8.26
CA GLU A 191 10.91 45.10 8.25
C GLU A 191 11.95 44.28 7.45
N LEU A 192 11.60 43.00 7.12
CA LEU A 192 12.49 42.08 6.42
C LEU A 192 12.04 41.82 4.96
N THR A 193 10.95 42.45 4.51
CA THR A 193 10.40 42.33 3.17
C THR A 193 10.46 43.66 2.46
#